data_ad2d22fbebe1faf4f567c6e669751fb5
#
_entry.id   ad2d22fbebe1faf4f567c6e669751fb5
#
_cell.length_a   1.000
_cell.length_b   1.000
_cell.length_c   1.000
_cell.angle_alpha   90.00
_cell.angle_beta   90.00
_cell.angle_gamma   90.00
#
_symmetry.space_group_name_H-M   'P 1'
#
loop_
_entity.id
_entity.type
_entity.pdbx_description
1 polymer ?
#
loop_
_entity_poly.entity_id
_entity_poly.type
_entity_poly.pdbx_seq_one_letter_code
_entity_poly.pdbx_strand_id
1 'polypeptide(L)'
;NIGTAHIEYLGSQTGIRQAKMEIVEGMPENGTLLLNGDDRMLRDLDQIPGQRIVYFGADEGCAVRCREIVNAVDGLRFRVTYGDESFSVIMNLEGRHFVSDAMAAVAVGLEMGVPEERIRQGLRSFRNLAGRQETLRAYGYTLIKDCYNAGPESMEAALKVLGEKQGRKIAVLGDMLELGDRAAAEHYRIGRIAAERVDFVLAYGDCAD
;
A
#
# COMPACT_ATOMS: atom_id res chain seq x y z
N ASN A 1 7.00 -3.02 -3.12
CA ASN A 1 6.65 -1.94 -4.06
C ASN A 1 7.84 -1.01 -4.25
N ILE A 2 7.98 -0.48 -5.48
CA ILE A 2 9.00 0.51 -5.85
C ILE A 2 8.29 1.85 -6.09
N GLY A 3 8.09 2.60 -5.00
CA GLY A 3 7.55 3.96 -5.06
C GLY A 3 8.65 5.00 -5.17
N THR A 4 8.43 6.15 -4.52
CA THR A 4 9.37 7.27 -4.50
C THR A 4 10.02 7.50 -3.12
N ALA A 5 9.72 6.64 -2.14
CA ALA A 5 10.32 6.72 -0.81
C ALA A 5 11.85 6.64 -0.87
N HIS A 6 12.54 7.57 -0.19
CA HIS A 6 14.01 7.69 -0.13
C HIS A 6 14.68 8.00 -1.48
N ILE A 7 13.93 8.56 -2.45
CA ILE A 7 14.46 8.79 -3.80
C ILE A 7 15.61 9.83 -3.80
N GLU A 8 15.62 10.73 -2.85
CA GLU A 8 16.70 11.69 -2.65
C GLU A 8 18.07 11.00 -2.46
N TYR A 9 18.10 9.91 -1.68
CA TYR A 9 19.33 9.17 -1.38
C TYR A 9 19.67 8.10 -2.41
N LEU A 10 18.65 7.50 -3.01
CA LEU A 10 18.80 6.39 -3.95
C LEU A 10 18.78 6.84 -5.43
N GLY A 11 18.59 8.15 -5.68
CA GLY A 11 18.69 8.83 -6.96
C GLY A 11 17.56 8.53 -7.95
N SER A 12 17.01 7.33 -7.98
CA SER A 12 15.96 6.93 -8.93
C SER A 12 15.16 5.74 -8.45
N GLN A 13 14.02 5.47 -9.09
CA GLN A 13 13.26 4.23 -8.84
C GLN A 13 14.10 2.97 -9.16
N THR A 14 14.99 3.04 -10.14
CA THR A 14 15.93 1.95 -10.41
C THR A 14 16.89 1.74 -9.23
N GLY A 15 17.41 2.81 -8.64
CA GLY A 15 18.24 2.73 -7.43
C GLY A 15 17.46 2.18 -6.23
N ILE A 16 16.21 2.61 -6.04
CA ILE A 16 15.31 2.06 -5.00
C ILE A 16 15.09 0.56 -5.21
N ARG A 17 14.84 0.14 -6.46
CA ARG A 17 14.70 -1.27 -6.81
C ARG A 17 15.96 -2.05 -6.47
N GLN A 18 17.13 -1.56 -6.89
CA GLN A 18 18.41 -2.20 -6.63
C GLN A 18 18.64 -2.39 -5.13
N ALA A 19 18.48 -1.34 -4.32
CA ALA A 19 18.63 -1.40 -2.87
C ALA A 19 17.68 -2.42 -2.22
N LYS A 20 16.41 -2.48 -2.65
CA LYS A 20 15.45 -3.46 -2.13
C LYS A 20 15.77 -4.89 -2.57
N MET A 21 16.34 -5.06 -3.75
CA MET A 21 16.72 -6.39 -4.27
C MET A 21 18.00 -6.95 -3.64
N GLU A 22 18.77 -6.16 -2.89
CA GLU A 22 19.89 -6.66 -2.06
C GLU A 22 19.44 -7.74 -1.06
N ILE A 23 18.15 -7.83 -0.74
CA ILE A 23 17.61 -8.92 0.08
C ILE A 23 17.96 -10.29 -0.49
N VAL A 24 18.11 -10.40 -1.80
CA VAL A 24 18.44 -11.67 -2.47
C VAL A 24 19.82 -12.18 -2.07
N GLU A 25 20.77 -11.29 -1.76
CA GLU A 25 22.13 -11.66 -1.36
C GLU A 25 22.17 -12.46 -0.05
N GLY A 26 21.20 -12.21 0.83
CA GLY A 26 21.05 -12.92 2.11
C GLY A 26 20.12 -14.13 2.08
N MET A 27 19.54 -14.45 0.92
CA MET A 27 18.61 -15.57 0.81
C MET A 27 19.34 -16.93 0.70
N PRO A 28 18.81 -18.00 1.29
CA PRO A 28 19.33 -19.34 1.07
C PRO A 28 19.09 -19.80 -0.38
N GLU A 29 19.88 -20.77 -0.85
CA GLU A 29 19.60 -21.44 -2.12
C GLU A 29 18.19 -22.03 -2.14
N ASN A 30 17.51 -21.91 -3.27
CA ASN A 30 16.11 -22.29 -3.46
C ASN A 30 15.10 -21.52 -2.57
N GLY A 31 15.50 -20.36 -2.07
CA GLY A 31 14.58 -19.46 -1.37
C GLY A 31 13.44 -18.98 -2.27
N THR A 32 12.29 -18.63 -1.68
CA THR A 32 11.17 -18.06 -2.42
C THR A 32 11.11 -16.56 -2.23
N LEU A 33 11.13 -15.83 -3.33
CA LEU A 33 10.95 -14.37 -3.37
C LEU A 33 9.52 -14.05 -3.79
N LEU A 34 8.77 -13.40 -2.90
CA LEU A 34 7.40 -12.98 -3.17
C LEU A 34 7.41 -11.53 -3.64
N LEU A 35 6.96 -11.29 -4.87
CA LEU A 35 6.99 -9.98 -5.51
C LEU A 35 5.59 -9.49 -5.88
N ASN A 36 5.38 -8.18 -5.75
CA ASN A 36 4.17 -7.54 -6.24
C ASN A 36 4.18 -7.46 -7.78
N GLY A 37 3.34 -8.26 -8.44
CA GLY A 37 3.21 -8.30 -9.89
C GLY A 37 2.49 -7.09 -10.48
N ASP A 38 1.78 -6.30 -9.66
CA ASP A 38 1.17 -5.05 -10.09
C ASP A 38 2.19 -3.90 -10.19
N ASP A 39 3.39 -4.09 -9.63
CA ASP A 39 4.47 -3.11 -9.67
C ASP A 39 5.31 -3.33 -10.95
N ARG A 40 5.29 -2.33 -11.83
CA ARG A 40 6.00 -2.38 -13.12
C ARG A 40 7.51 -2.58 -12.98
N MET A 41 8.10 -2.10 -11.88
CA MET A 41 9.54 -2.24 -11.64
C MET A 41 9.93 -3.63 -11.14
N LEU A 42 8.95 -4.44 -10.70
CA LEU A 42 9.17 -5.79 -10.16
C LEU A 42 8.69 -6.91 -11.09
N ARG A 43 7.64 -6.65 -11.90
CA ARG A 43 7.01 -7.70 -12.73
C ARG A 43 7.91 -8.32 -13.80
N ASP A 44 8.94 -7.58 -14.25
CA ASP A 44 9.82 -8.01 -15.33
C ASP A 44 11.09 -8.72 -14.80
N LEU A 45 11.08 -9.15 -13.54
CA LEU A 45 12.15 -9.94 -12.97
C LEU A 45 11.92 -11.42 -13.28
N ASP A 46 12.24 -11.83 -14.51
CA ASP A 46 11.93 -13.17 -14.99
C ASP A 46 12.69 -14.29 -14.27
N GLN A 47 13.94 -14.04 -13.90
CA GLN A 47 14.78 -15.05 -13.24
C GLN A 47 15.78 -14.40 -12.28
N ILE A 48 15.89 -14.99 -11.11
CA ILE A 48 16.97 -14.73 -10.16
C ILE A 48 17.64 -16.08 -9.91
N PRO A 49 18.91 -16.27 -10.29
CA PRO A 49 19.59 -17.53 -10.14
C PRO A 49 19.50 -18.08 -8.70
N GLY A 50 19.12 -19.34 -8.56
CA GLY A 50 18.98 -19.98 -7.26
C GLY A 50 17.75 -19.60 -6.44
N GLN A 51 16.82 -18.78 -6.99
CA GLN A 51 15.62 -18.37 -6.28
C GLN A 51 14.35 -18.71 -7.06
N ARG A 52 13.27 -19.03 -6.35
CA ARG A 52 11.93 -19.15 -6.90
C ARG A 52 11.20 -17.84 -6.77
N ILE A 53 10.64 -17.31 -7.85
CA ILE A 53 9.82 -16.10 -7.82
C ILE A 53 8.35 -16.47 -7.82
N VAL A 54 7.56 -15.89 -6.93
CA VAL A 54 6.10 -15.98 -6.89
C VAL A 54 5.52 -14.57 -6.91
N TYR A 55 4.76 -14.26 -7.93
CA TYR A 55 4.07 -12.98 -8.05
C TYR A 55 2.70 -13.01 -7.39
N PHE A 56 2.39 -11.95 -6.65
CA PHE A 56 1.06 -11.70 -6.09
C PHE A 56 0.53 -10.35 -6.57
N GLY A 57 -0.79 -10.20 -6.69
CA GLY A 57 -1.41 -8.94 -7.10
C GLY A 57 -2.72 -9.14 -7.86
N ALA A 58 -3.15 -8.14 -8.63
CA ALA A 58 -4.34 -8.19 -9.48
C ALA A 58 -4.03 -8.60 -10.92
N ASP A 59 -2.78 -8.45 -11.36
CA ASP A 59 -2.34 -8.77 -12.72
C ASP A 59 -2.56 -10.26 -13.06
N GLU A 60 -2.84 -10.51 -14.34
CA GLU A 60 -3.14 -11.88 -14.84
C GLU A 60 -1.99 -12.87 -14.71
N GLY A 61 -0.77 -12.39 -14.71
CA GLY A 61 0.42 -13.19 -14.52
C GLY A 61 0.73 -13.58 -13.06
N CYS A 62 -0.05 -13.07 -12.09
CA CYS A 62 0.19 -13.38 -10.69
C CYS A 62 -0.28 -14.80 -10.33
N ALA A 63 0.59 -15.57 -9.66
CA ALA A 63 0.26 -16.89 -9.13
C ALA A 63 -0.74 -16.83 -7.95
N VAL A 64 -0.62 -15.79 -7.12
CA VAL A 64 -1.60 -15.46 -6.06
C VAL A 64 -2.29 -14.17 -6.45
N ARG A 65 -3.56 -14.29 -6.87
CA ARG A 65 -4.25 -13.20 -7.53
C ARG A 65 -5.44 -12.69 -6.75
N CYS A 66 -5.63 -11.34 -6.73
CA CYS A 66 -6.85 -10.75 -6.18
C CYS A 66 -7.80 -10.27 -7.28
N ARG A 67 -9.09 -10.42 -7.03
CA ARG A 67 -10.18 -9.96 -7.89
C ARG A 67 -11.33 -9.42 -7.04
N GLU A 68 -12.34 -8.82 -7.68
CA GLU A 68 -13.61 -8.41 -7.05
C GLU A 68 -13.39 -7.51 -5.82
N ILE A 69 -12.49 -6.53 -5.94
CA ILE A 69 -12.15 -5.64 -4.83
C ILE A 69 -13.28 -4.62 -4.62
N VAL A 70 -13.89 -4.64 -3.44
CA VAL A 70 -15.01 -3.76 -3.08
C VAL A 70 -14.78 -3.13 -1.70
N ASN A 71 -14.97 -1.81 -1.60
CA ASN A 71 -15.16 -1.14 -0.32
C ASN A 71 -16.63 -1.36 0.11
N ALA A 72 -16.86 -2.14 1.14
CA ALA A 72 -18.17 -2.42 1.70
C ALA A 72 -18.35 -1.68 3.04
N VAL A 73 -19.57 -1.64 3.55
CA VAL A 73 -19.92 -0.98 4.83
C VAL A 73 -19.12 -1.57 6.01
N ASP A 74 -18.81 -2.85 5.93
CA ASP A 74 -18.09 -3.61 6.96
C ASP A 74 -16.57 -3.75 6.67
N GLY A 75 -16.06 -2.99 5.70
CA GLY A 75 -14.64 -2.91 5.35
C GLY A 75 -14.34 -3.33 3.92
N LEU A 76 -13.09 -3.66 3.68
CA LEU A 76 -12.56 -4.05 2.38
C LEU A 76 -12.81 -5.54 2.13
N ARG A 77 -13.37 -5.88 0.96
CA ARG A 77 -13.60 -7.26 0.52
C ARG A 77 -12.91 -7.50 -0.81
N PHE A 78 -12.33 -8.68 -0.97
CA PHE A 78 -11.77 -9.14 -2.25
C PHE A 78 -11.72 -10.67 -2.29
N ARG A 79 -11.59 -11.22 -3.50
CA ARG A 79 -11.41 -12.64 -3.73
C ARG A 79 -9.94 -12.92 -4.04
N VAL A 80 -9.37 -13.93 -3.40
CA VAL A 80 -8.07 -14.49 -3.72
C VAL A 80 -8.26 -15.74 -4.58
N THR A 81 -7.40 -15.90 -5.60
CA THR A 81 -7.30 -17.13 -6.40
C THR A 81 -5.84 -17.56 -6.46
N TYR A 82 -5.56 -18.86 -6.31
CA TYR A 82 -4.23 -19.46 -6.45
C TYR A 82 -4.39 -20.92 -6.89
N GLY A 83 -3.70 -21.31 -7.99
CA GLY A 83 -3.99 -22.58 -8.65
C GLY A 83 -5.49 -22.68 -8.99
N ASP A 84 -6.10 -23.81 -8.64
CA ASP A 84 -7.54 -24.08 -8.86
C ASP A 84 -8.40 -23.64 -7.65
N GLU A 85 -7.80 -23.10 -6.61
CA GLU A 85 -8.50 -22.72 -5.39
C GLU A 85 -8.84 -21.24 -5.34
N SER A 86 -9.91 -20.91 -4.59
CA SER A 86 -10.28 -19.50 -4.36
C SER A 86 -11.01 -19.31 -3.05
N PHE A 87 -10.78 -18.16 -2.40
CA PHE A 87 -11.47 -17.77 -1.19
C PHE A 87 -11.71 -16.27 -1.09
N SER A 88 -12.67 -15.87 -0.29
CA SER A 88 -12.96 -14.46 -0.03
C SER A 88 -12.28 -13.98 1.24
N VAL A 89 -11.72 -12.78 1.18
CA VAL A 89 -11.11 -12.08 2.31
C VAL A 89 -11.98 -10.89 2.69
N ILE A 90 -12.09 -10.63 3.98
CA ILE A 90 -12.72 -9.44 4.56
C ILE A 90 -11.73 -8.83 5.55
N MET A 91 -11.48 -7.53 5.41
CA MET A 91 -10.64 -6.75 6.33
C MET A 91 -11.44 -5.58 6.88
N ASN A 92 -11.32 -5.32 8.18
CA ASN A 92 -11.97 -4.16 8.82
C ASN A 92 -11.14 -2.88 8.59
N LEU A 93 -10.75 -2.64 7.34
CA LEU A 93 -9.97 -1.48 6.91
C LEU A 93 -10.67 -0.81 5.73
N GLU A 94 -10.38 0.46 5.54
CA GLU A 94 -10.89 1.24 4.42
C GLU A 94 -9.72 1.67 3.52
N GLY A 95 -9.91 1.52 2.22
CA GLY A 95 -8.93 1.92 1.21
C GLY A 95 -8.34 0.74 0.43
N ARG A 96 -8.46 0.83 -0.88
CA ARG A 96 -8.01 -0.23 -1.81
C ARG A 96 -6.50 -0.50 -1.78
N HIS A 97 -5.70 0.46 -1.33
CA HIS A 97 -4.25 0.30 -1.20
C HIS A 97 -3.86 -0.81 -0.22
N PHE A 98 -4.68 -1.08 0.83
CA PHE A 98 -4.46 -2.20 1.74
C PHE A 98 -4.59 -3.58 1.09
N VAL A 99 -5.18 -3.67 -0.12
CA VAL A 99 -5.24 -4.96 -0.83
C VAL A 99 -3.84 -5.46 -1.17
N SER A 100 -2.95 -4.59 -1.62
CA SER A 100 -1.57 -4.99 -1.94
C SER A 100 -0.83 -5.56 -0.72
N ASP A 101 -0.98 -4.90 0.44
CA ASP A 101 -0.36 -5.36 1.69
C ASP A 101 -0.98 -6.70 2.17
N ALA A 102 -2.31 -6.81 2.06
CA ALA A 102 -3.02 -8.05 2.36
C ALA A 102 -2.60 -9.19 1.44
N MET A 103 -2.43 -8.93 0.14
CA MET A 103 -2.00 -9.94 -0.83
C MET A 103 -0.57 -10.41 -0.56
N ALA A 104 0.33 -9.53 -0.10
CA ALA A 104 1.64 -9.94 0.37
C ALA A 104 1.54 -10.91 1.55
N ALA A 105 0.70 -10.58 2.55
CA ALA A 105 0.47 -11.46 3.70
C ALA A 105 -0.18 -12.81 3.30
N VAL A 106 -1.14 -12.78 2.36
CA VAL A 106 -1.75 -13.99 1.80
C VAL A 106 -0.69 -14.85 1.11
N ALA A 107 0.12 -14.26 0.24
CA ALA A 107 1.15 -14.99 -0.50
C ALA A 107 2.18 -15.65 0.44
N VAL A 108 2.61 -14.93 1.48
CA VAL A 108 3.49 -15.49 2.53
C VAL A 108 2.79 -16.63 3.27
N GLY A 109 1.53 -16.44 3.68
CA GLY A 109 0.77 -17.45 4.39
C GLY A 109 0.61 -18.74 3.58
N LEU A 110 0.25 -18.64 2.29
CA LEU A 110 0.11 -19.77 1.38
C LEU A 110 1.45 -20.48 1.18
N GLU A 111 2.53 -19.74 0.96
CA GLU A 111 3.87 -20.28 0.79
C GLU A 111 4.37 -21.04 2.03
N MET A 112 4.00 -20.57 3.21
CA MET A 112 4.33 -21.20 4.49
C MET A 112 3.35 -22.33 4.86
N GLY A 113 2.40 -22.69 4.01
CA GLY A 113 1.41 -23.73 4.27
C GLY A 113 0.42 -23.39 5.38
N VAL A 114 0.21 -22.10 5.65
CA VAL A 114 -0.81 -21.67 6.62
C VAL A 114 -2.20 -21.98 6.06
N PRO A 115 -3.09 -22.67 6.82
CA PRO A 115 -4.44 -22.95 6.36
C PRO A 115 -5.20 -21.68 5.99
N GLU A 116 -5.96 -21.72 4.90
CA GLU A 116 -6.77 -20.59 4.37
C GLU A 116 -7.56 -19.90 5.47
N GLU A 117 -8.26 -20.68 6.29
CA GLU A 117 -9.09 -20.12 7.37
C GLU A 117 -8.27 -19.28 8.38
N ARG A 118 -7.04 -19.66 8.64
CA ARG A 118 -6.13 -18.90 9.51
C ARG A 118 -5.67 -17.60 8.85
N ILE A 119 -5.40 -17.63 7.54
CA ILE A 119 -5.08 -16.43 6.75
C ILE A 119 -6.26 -15.46 6.81
N ARG A 120 -7.48 -15.92 6.56
CA ARG A 120 -8.72 -15.14 6.62
C ARG A 120 -8.96 -14.52 8.00
N GLN A 121 -8.81 -15.32 9.06
CA GLN A 121 -8.95 -14.84 10.45
C GLN A 121 -7.92 -13.78 10.79
N GLY A 122 -6.66 -13.97 10.41
CA GLY A 122 -5.58 -13.01 10.61
C GLY A 122 -5.89 -11.67 9.95
N LEU A 123 -6.26 -11.69 8.68
CA LEU A 123 -6.60 -10.47 7.93
C LEU A 123 -7.85 -9.78 8.49
N ARG A 124 -8.88 -10.52 8.88
CA ARG A 124 -10.10 -9.96 9.48
C ARG A 124 -9.84 -9.32 10.85
N SER A 125 -8.94 -9.89 11.62
CA SER A 125 -8.59 -9.39 12.96
C SER A 125 -7.59 -8.24 12.93
N PHE A 126 -6.93 -8.02 11.80
CA PHE A 126 -5.93 -6.96 11.65
C PHE A 126 -6.52 -5.57 11.96
N ARG A 127 -5.73 -4.75 12.61
CA ARG A 127 -6.03 -3.34 12.90
C ARG A 127 -4.82 -2.50 12.53
N ASN A 128 -5.07 -1.32 12.02
CA ASN A 128 -3.99 -0.38 11.73
C ASN A 128 -3.20 -0.05 12.99
N LEU A 129 -1.90 0.16 12.81
CA LEU A 129 -1.05 0.68 13.86
C LEU A 129 -1.37 2.15 14.14
N ALA A 130 -1.05 2.61 15.36
CA ALA A 130 -1.22 4.00 15.73
C ALA A 130 -0.53 4.95 14.72
N GLY A 131 -1.26 5.96 14.26
CA GLY A 131 -0.76 6.91 13.26
C GLY A 131 -0.67 6.39 11.83
N ARG A 132 -1.24 5.21 11.51
CA ARG A 132 -1.36 4.65 10.16
C ARG A 132 -2.83 4.50 9.79
N GLN A 133 -3.45 5.54 9.23
CA GLN A 133 -4.90 5.65 8.96
C GLN A 133 -5.78 5.19 10.15
N GLU A 134 -5.34 5.50 11.34
CA GLU A 134 -6.07 5.22 12.57
C GLU A 134 -7.34 6.09 12.63
N THR A 135 -8.50 5.44 12.70
CA THR A 135 -9.78 6.16 12.76
C THR A 135 -10.23 6.35 14.19
N LEU A 136 -10.34 7.59 14.62
CA LEU A 136 -10.81 8.01 15.94
C LEU A 136 -12.11 8.77 15.82
N ARG A 137 -13.00 8.62 16.81
CA ARG A 137 -14.23 9.41 16.91
C ARG A 137 -14.22 10.20 18.21
N ALA A 138 -14.27 11.52 18.10
CA ALA A 138 -14.28 12.42 19.24
C ALA A 138 -15.09 13.68 18.92
N TYR A 139 -15.86 14.18 19.88
CA TYR A 139 -16.59 15.45 19.79
C TYR A 139 -17.48 15.61 18.53
N GLY A 140 -18.05 14.52 18.03
CA GLY A 140 -18.88 14.53 16.83
C GLY A 140 -18.09 14.52 15.50
N TYR A 141 -16.77 14.49 15.58
CA TYR A 141 -15.87 14.38 14.40
C TYR A 141 -15.33 12.97 14.24
N THR A 142 -15.02 12.61 13.00
CA THR A 142 -14.19 11.45 12.66
C THR A 142 -12.81 11.97 12.26
N LEU A 143 -11.78 11.56 13.00
CA LEU A 143 -10.39 11.87 12.71
C LEU A 143 -9.73 10.64 12.11
N ILE A 144 -9.16 10.77 10.90
CA ILE A 144 -8.27 9.77 10.29
C ILE A 144 -6.84 10.25 10.54
N LYS A 145 -6.15 9.58 11.47
CA LYS A 145 -4.79 9.92 11.86
C LYS A 145 -3.81 9.06 11.06
N ASP A 146 -3.09 9.71 10.13
CA ASP A 146 -2.09 9.07 9.24
C ASP A 146 -0.82 9.94 9.22
N CYS A 147 -0.13 9.96 10.36
CA CYS A 147 0.95 10.92 10.63
C CYS A 147 2.30 10.27 10.98
N TYR A 148 2.48 8.98 10.68
CA TYR A 148 3.77 8.31 10.92
C TYR A 148 4.85 8.78 9.93
N ASN A 149 4.49 8.88 8.67
CA ASN A 149 5.32 9.38 7.58
C ASN A 149 4.44 9.92 6.46
N ALA A 150 4.96 10.82 5.64
CA ALA A 150 4.30 11.37 4.49
C ALA A 150 5.11 11.09 3.21
N GLY A 151 4.45 10.51 2.22
CA GLY A 151 5.01 10.28 0.89
C GLY A 151 3.93 10.44 -0.17
N PRO A 152 4.31 10.70 -1.43
CA PRO A 152 3.36 11.02 -2.48
C PRO A 152 2.26 9.96 -2.66
N GLU A 153 2.63 8.69 -2.67
CA GLU A 153 1.70 7.59 -2.88
C GLU A 153 0.78 7.38 -1.67
N SER A 154 1.32 7.48 -0.45
CA SER A 154 0.52 7.30 0.77
C SER A 154 -0.44 8.47 1.01
N MET A 155 0.00 9.71 0.77
CA MET A 155 -0.87 10.89 0.89
C MET A 155 -1.99 10.86 -0.16
N GLU A 156 -1.72 10.49 -1.40
CA GLU A 156 -2.74 10.30 -2.41
C GLU A 156 -3.76 9.23 -1.98
N ALA A 157 -3.31 8.10 -1.45
CA ALA A 157 -4.18 7.03 -0.97
C ALA A 157 -5.06 7.50 0.21
N ALA A 158 -4.49 8.23 1.17
CA ALA A 158 -5.23 8.79 2.31
C ALA A 158 -6.27 9.82 1.87
N LEU A 159 -5.92 10.71 0.93
CA LEU A 159 -6.86 11.69 0.36
C LEU A 159 -8.00 11.02 -0.42
N LYS A 160 -7.75 9.90 -1.10
CA LYS A 160 -8.83 9.12 -1.74
C LYS A 160 -9.80 8.58 -0.70
N VAL A 161 -9.30 7.99 0.38
CA VAL A 161 -10.14 7.50 1.49
C VAL A 161 -10.95 8.63 2.12
N LEU A 162 -10.32 9.78 2.40
CA LEU A 162 -11.02 10.94 2.95
C LEU A 162 -12.08 11.47 1.99
N GLY A 163 -11.79 11.52 0.69
CA GLY A 163 -12.72 11.99 -0.33
C GLY A 163 -14.01 11.15 -0.45
N GLU A 164 -13.93 9.85 -0.12
CA GLU A 164 -15.08 8.94 -0.11
C GLU A 164 -15.98 9.10 1.13
N LYS A 165 -15.54 9.88 2.16
CA LYS A 165 -16.34 10.09 3.38
C LYS A 165 -17.49 11.03 3.18
N GLN A 166 -18.55 10.82 3.96
CA GLN A 166 -19.69 11.75 4.04
C GLN A 166 -19.36 12.95 4.93
N GLY A 167 -20.02 14.07 4.66
CA GLY A 167 -19.89 15.31 5.42
C GLY A 167 -18.71 16.17 4.96
N ARG A 168 -18.44 17.23 5.73
CA ARG A 168 -17.36 18.17 5.46
C ARG A 168 -16.02 17.52 5.70
N LYS A 169 -15.13 17.60 4.71
CA LYS A 169 -13.80 16.99 4.69
C LYS A 169 -12.72 18.04 4.85
N ILE A 170 -11.87 17.86 5.84
CA ILE A 170 -10.75 18.74 6.13
C ILE A 170 -9.47 17.88 6.11
N ALA A 171 -8.49 18.28 5.30
CA ALA A 171 -7.17 17.66 5.29
C ALA A 171 -6.17 18.57 6.00
N VAL A 172 -5.34 17.99 6.88
CA VAL A 172 -4.18 18.64 7.48
C VAL A 172 -2.95 17.94 6.94
N LEU A 173 -2.18 18.63 6.13
CA LEU A 173 -1.07 18.06 5.37
C LEU A 173 0.27 18.68 5.83
N GLY A 174 1.24 17.84 6.13
CA GLY A 174 2.61 18.26 6.40
C GLY A 174 3.54 18.00 5.21
N ASP A 175 4.78 18.38 5.33
CA ASP A 175 5.80 18.17 4.30
C ASP A 175 6.03 16.68 4.01
N MET A 176 6.33 16.38 2.76
CA MET A 176 6.86 15.10 2.31
C MET A 176 8.39 15.23 2.18
N LEU A 177 9.10 14.54 3.03
CA LEU A 177 10.57 14.59 3.09
C LEU A 177 11.21 13.56 2.14
N GLU A 178 12.53 13.71 1.92
CA GLU A 178 13.37 12.77 1.16
C GLU A 178 13.00 12.63 -0.33
N LEU A 179 12.41 13.69 -0.91
CA LEU A 179 12.02 13.74 -2.31
C LEU A 179 13.08 14.41 -3.21
N GLY A 180 14.08 15.12 -2.62
CA GLY A 180 15.09 15.85 -3.36
C GLY A 180 14.48 16.83 -4.36
N ASP A 181 15.00 16.87 -5.59
CA ASP A 181 14.53 17.79 -6.65
C ASP A 181 13.05 17.61 -7.03
N ARG A 182 12.41 16.52 -6.59
CA ARG A 182 10.98 16.26 -6.85
C ARG A 182 10.05 16.91 -5.82
N ALA A 183 10.58 17.43 -4.73
CA ALA A 183 9.77 17.92 -3.61
C ALA A 183 8.70 18.92 -4.06
N ALA A 184 9.06 19.98 -4.76
CA ALA A 184 8.09 20.99 -5.23
C ALA A 184 7.00 20.40 -6.14
N ALA A 185 7.39 19.56 -7.11
CA ALA A 185 6.44 18.96 -8.05
C ALA A 185 5.46 18.01 -7.35
N GLU A 186 5.92 17.20 -6.39
CA GLU A 186 5.08 16.25 -5.66
C GLU A 186 4.17 16.97 -4.66
N HIS A 187 4.63 18.01 -3.96
CA HIS A 187 3.76 18.82 -3.09
C HIS A 187 2.67 19.50 -3.90
N TYR A 188 3.01 20.11 -5.05
CA TYR A 188 2.01 20.68 -5.96
C TYR A 188 0.99 19.64 -6.45
N ARG A 189 1.47 18.44 -6.82
CA ARG A 189 0.59 17.35 -7.26
C ARG A 189 -0.39 16.91 -6.15
N ILE A 190 0.10 16.74 -4.93
CA ILE A 190 -0.74 16.35 -3.78
C ILE A 190 -1.71 17.48 -3.42
N GLY A 191 -1.27 18.74 -3.45
CA GLY A 191 -2.16 19.90 -3.25
C GLY A 191 -3.31 19.92 -4.24
N ARG A 192 -3.06 19.65 -5.52
CA ARG A 192 -4.13 19.52 -6.54
C ARG A 192 -5.09 18.37 -6.24
N ILE A 193 -4.58 17.20 -5.86
CA ILE A 193 -5.41 16.04 -5.50
C ILE A 193 -6.28 16.38 -4.27
N ALA A 194 -5.73 17.08 -3.29
CA ALA A 194 -6.47 17.51 -2.12
C ALA A 194 -7.61 18.47 -2.49
N ALA A 195 -7.32 19.47 -3.32
CA ALA A 195 -8.32 20.45 -3.77
C ALA A 195 -9.53 19.82 -4.50
N GLU A 196 -9.32 18.67 -5.17
CA GLU A 196 -10.39 17.94 -5.85
C GLU A 196 -11.24 17.06 -4.91
N ARG A 197 -10.76 16.78 -3.69
CA ARG A 197 -11.33 15.72 -2.83
C ARG A 197 -11.85 16.19 -1.50
N VAL A 198 -11.37 17.35 -1.00
CA VAL A 198 -11.73 17.85 0.32
C VAL A 198 -12.24 19.29 0.26
N ASP A 199 -13.00 19.67 1.27
CA ASP A 199 -13.62 21.01 1.34
C ASP A 199 -12.66 22.07 1.87
N PHE A 200 -11.62 21.64 2.62
CA PHE A 200 -10.63 22.54 3.21
C PHE A 200 -9.29 21.85 3.40
N VAL A 201 -8.20 22.55 3.10
CA VAL A 201 -6.83 22.09 3.31
C VAL A 201 -6.12 23.04 4.27
N LEU A 202 -5.47 22.48 5.29
CA LEU A 202 -4.48 23.16 6.10
C LEU A 202 -3.13 22.53 5.76
N ALA A 203 -2.23 23.28 5.20
CA ALA A 203 -0.86 22.85 4.96
C ALA A 203 0.07 23.49 5.98
N TYR A 204 1.10 22.77 6.41
CA TYR A 204 2.15 23.28 7.28
C TYR A 204 3.49 22.66 6.92
N GLY A 205 4.55 23.42 7.08
CA GLY A 205 5.92 23.05 6.74
C GLY A 205 6.53 24.01 5.73
N ASP A 206 7.74 23.72 5.30
CA ASP A 206 8.49 24.59 4.40
C ASP A 206 7.99 24.57 2.94
N CYS A 207 7.20 23.55 2.59
CA CYS A 207 6.56 23.37 1.28
C CYS A 207 5.05 23.64 1.31
N ALA A 208 4.55 24.38 2.30
CA ALA A 208 3.12 24.64 2.49
C ALA A 208 2.56 25.73 1.55
N ASP A 209 3.38 26.50 0.83
CA ASP A 209 3.01 27.60 -0.07
C ASP A 209 2.57 27.15 -1.46
#